data_25c16a3f2637bd6dddebbfa0156f03e7
#
_entry.id   25c16a3f2637bd6dddebbfa0156f03e7
#
_cell.length_a   1.000
_cell.length_b   1.000
_cell.length_c   1.000
_cell.angle_alpha   90.00
_cell.angle_beta   90.00
_cell.angle_gamma   90.00
#
_symmetry.space_group_name_H-M   'P 1'
#
loop_
_entity.id
_entity.type
_entity.pdbx_description
1 polymer ?
#
loop_
_entity_poly.entity_id
_entity_poly.type
_entity_poly.pdbx_seq_one_letter_code
_entity_poly.pdbx_strand_id
1 'polypeptide(L)'
;MEYRIEHDSMGEVKVPADKLWAAQTQRSQQNFEIGVGIETMPAEIIHAFGVLKKAAAITNNALRPEKMTNEKLEAIKVACDEIMAGKLNDNFPLVVWQTGSGTQSNMNANEVIANRGNQILDQKLLHPNDDVNMSQSSNDTFPTAMHIAAVLVLEDKLIPAVQELIDTFKRLEEENEGIVKSGRTHLQDATPIKFSQEISGWRSSLEKDIELIKRSIEPLYELALGGTAVGTGLNAPAAFGETVAKEVGNITGKPFITASNKFHALTSKDELVFAHGAIKALACDMMKIANDVRWLASGPRDGLGEIFIPENEPGSSIMPGKVNPTQCEAVTMVAVQVMGNDVAVGMAASQGNFELNVFMPVCIYNFLQSARLMAEAIRSFNKNCAVGIKANKEKMHHNLHNSLMLVTALNPYIGYENAAKTVKLAFKNDISLKEACVELGFLTPEKFDEVFHPEEMV
;
A
#
# COMPACT_ATOMS: atom_id res chain seq x y z
N MET A 1 9.92 23.95 31.61
CA MET A 1 10.29 22.57 31.19
C MET A 1 11.61 22.27 31.90
N GLU A 2 11.66 21.14 32.61
CA GLU A 2 12.89 20.71 33.27
C GLU A 2 13.78 19.99 32.28
N TYR A 3 15.10 20.12 32.44
CA TYR A 3 16.13 19.54 31.59
C TYR A 3 17.11 18.72 32.42
N ARG A 4 17.57 17.60 31.84
CA ARG A 4 18.73 16.86 32.33
C ARG A 4 19.92 17.06 31.39
N ILE A 5 21.13 16.88 31.88
CA ILE A 5 22.35 16.92 31.07
C ILE A 5 22.69 15.50 30.63
N GLU A 6 22.83 15.31 29.34
CA GLU A 6 23.33 14.10 28.71
C GLU A 6 24.66 14.35 28.03
N HIS A 7 25.44 13.30 27.78
CA HIS A 7 26.76 13.39 27.21
C HIS A 7 26.93 12.47 26.02
N ASP A 8 27.64 12.89 25.00
CA ASP A 8 28.19 12.08 23.93
C ASP A 8 29.66 12.48 23.65
N SER A 9 30.25 11.93 22.58
CA SER A 9 31.63 12.21 22.18
C SER A 9 31.91 13.70 21.84
N MET A 10 30.84 14.49 21.62
CA MET A 10 30.92 15.91 21.32
C MET A 10 30.71 16.82 22.57
N GLY A 11 30.42 16.22 23.72
CA GLY A 11 30.25 16.94 24.99
C GLY A 11 28.80 16.94 25.51
N GLU A 12 28.49 17.91 26.36
CA GLU A 12 27.21 18.03 27.04
C GLU A 12 26.10 18.53 26.12
N VAL A 13 24.87 18.03 26.36
CA VAL A 13 23.67 18.56 25.72
C VAL A 13 22.48 18.47 26.70
N LYS A 14 21.61 19.50 26.67
CA LYS A 14 20.40 19.57 27.48
C LYS A 14 19.27 18.77 26.77
N VAL A 15 18.69 17.81 27.48
CA VAL A 15 17.57 16.98 27.02
C VAL A 15 16.37 17.21 27.96
N PRO A 16 15.12 17.31 27.46
CA PRO A 16 13.95 17.40 28.33
C PRO A 16 13.90 16.23 29.31
N ALA A 17 13.70 16.53 30.61
CA ALA A 17 13.82 15.54 31.69
C ALA A 17 12.79 14.42 31.61
N ASP A 18 11.62 14.69 31.01
CA ASP A 18 10.51 13.76 30.83
C ASP A 18 10.68 12.80 29.62
N LYS A 19 11.68 13.02 28.78
CA LYS A 19 11.91 12.23 27.56
C LYS A 19 12.93 11.12 27.77
N LEU A 20 12.75 10.01 27.05
CA LEU A 20 13.64 8.85 27.13
C LEU A 20 14.83 8.92 26.15
N TRP A 21 14.78 9.78 25.13
CA TRP A 21 15.94 9.96 24.27
C TRP A 21 17.09 10.64 24.98
N ALA A 22 18.30 10.56 24.42
CA ALA A 22 19.51 11.14 25.01
C ALA A 22 20.22 12.11 24.04
N ALA A 23 21.53 12.22 24.18
CA ALA A 23 22.35 13.26 23.52
C ALA A 23 22.26 13.23 21.99
N GLN A 24 22.40 12.05 21.37
CA GLN A 24 22.44 11.96 19.91
C GLN A 24 21.11 12.31 19.25
N THR A 25 20.01 11.86 19.82
CA THR A 25 18.66 12.25 19.34
C THR A 25 18.44 13.75 19.50
N GLN A 26 18.81 14.32 20.63
CA GLN A 26 18.68 15.76 20.86
C GLN A 26 19.48 16.60 19.87
N ARG A 27 20.72 16.19 19.56
CA ARG A 27 21.53 16.84 18.54
C ARG A 27 20.92 16.71 17.15
N SER A 28 20.35 15.56 16.83
CA SER A 28 19.66 15.36 15.55
C SER A 28 18.50 16.32 15.36
N GLN A 29 17.67 16.52 16.39
CA GLN A 29 16.59 17.50 16.34
C GLN A 29 17.11 18.93 16.12
N GLN A 30 18.23 19.29 16.74
CA GLN A 30 18.84 20.63 16.58
C GLN A 30 19.53 20.80 15.23
N ASN A 31 20.04 19.73 14.63
CA ASN A 31 20.78 19.75 13.37
C ASN A 31 19.88 19.68 12.12
N PHE A 32 18.71 19.07 12.23
CA PHE A 32 17.81 18.81 11.11
C PHE A 32 16.41 19.41 11.34
N GLU A 33 16.30 20.72 11.27
CA GLU A 33 15.02 21.43 11.38
C GLU A 33 14.30 21.50 10.02
N ILE A 34 14.04 20.33 9.42
CA ILE A 34 13.43 20.19 8.08
C ILE A 34 12.17 19.34 8.21
N GLY A 35 11.00 19.90 7.89
CA GLY A 35 9.73 19.20 7.94
C GLY A 35 9.27 18.78 9.35
N VAL A 36 9.74 19.49 10.37
CA VAL A 36 9.46 19.20 11.78
C VAL A 36 7.97 19.16 12.06
N GLY A 37 7.52 18.07 12.68
CA GLY A 37 6.11 17.85 13.01
C GLY A 37 5.23 17.39 11.84
N ILE A 38 5.80 17.27 10.63
CA ILE A 38 5.09 16.80 9.42
C ILE A 38 5.76 15.54 8.87
N GLU A 39 7.00 15.64 8.40
CA GLU A 39 7.76 14.52 7.84
C GLU A 39 8.61 13.84 8.91
N THR A 40 7.92 13.23 9.90
CA THR A 40 8.58 12.44 10.95
C THR A 40 8.81 11.00 10.48
N MET A 41 9.75 10.31 11.13
CA MET A 41 10.01 8.90 10.86
C MET A 41 8.74 8.07 11.10
N PRO A 42 8.29 7.23 10.13
CA PRO A 42 7.05 6.48 10.25
C PRO A 42 7.00 5.55 11.47
N ALA A 43 5.82 5.42 12.07
CA ALA A 43 5.61 4.54 13.21
C ALA A 43 5.94 3.07 12.90
N GLU A 44 5.79 2.64 11.66
CA GLU A 44 6.15 1.31 11.19
C GLU A 44 7.66 1.04 11.32
N ILE A 45 8.52 2.03 11.09
CA ILE A 45 9.98 1.93 11.32
C ILE A 45 10.28 1.86 12.81
N ILE A 46 9.59 2.66 13.63
CA ILE A 46 9.75 2.62 15.08
C ILE A 46 9.39 1.23 15.61
N HIS A 47 8.26 0.67 15.18
CA HIS A 47 7.84 -0.68 15.51
C HIS A 47 8.89 -1.73 15.06
N ALA A 48 9.40 -1.60 13.83
CA ALA A 48 10.41 -2.51 13.30
C ALA A 48 11.73 -2.45 14.10
N PHE A 49 12.13 -1.28 14.61
CA PHE A 49 13.23 -1.19 15.56
C PHE A 49 12.94 -1.92 16.86
N GLY A 50 11.73 -1.86 17.38
CA GLY A 50 11.31 -2.65 18.54
C GLY A 50 11.53 -4.15 18.32
N VAL A 51 11.07 -4.68 17.17
CA VAL A 51 11.27 -6.07 16.76
C VAL A 51 12.76 -6.41 16.66
N LEU A 52 13.50 -5.61 15.89
CA LEU A 52 14.93 -5.82 15.61
C LEU A 52 15.76 -5.82 16.89
N LYS A 53 15.57 -4.81 17.75
CA LYS A 53 16.36 -4.67 18.99
C LYS A 53 16.04 -5.76 20.01
N LYS A 54 14.80 -6.19 20.08
CA LYS A 54 14.40 -7.38 20.87
C LYS A 54 15.07 -8.63 20.38
N ALA A 55 15.03 -8.90 19.08
CA ALA A 55 15.69 -10.06 18.44
C ALA A 55 17.21 -10.03 18.66
N ALA A 56 17.84 -8.87 18.50
CA ALA A 56 19.27 -8.69 18.70
C ALA A 56 19.68 -8.95 20.17
N ALA A 57 18.92 -8.49 21.15
CA ALA A 57 19.18 -8.73 22.56
C ALA A 57 19.08 -10.25 22.91
N ILE A 58 18.03 -10.93 22.42
CA ILE A 58 17.86 -12.38 22.59
C ILE A 58 19.07 -13.12 21.98
N THR A 59 19.45 -12.75 20.76
CA THR A 59 20.60 -13.34 20.06
C THR A 59 21.91 -13.10 20.80
N ASN A 60 22.16 -11.88 21.27
CA ASN A 60 23.37 -11.56 22.02
C ASN A 60 23.41 -12.28 23.39
N ASN A 61 22.28 -12.47 24.05
CA ASN A 61 22.22 -13.26 25.28
C ASN A 61 22.62 -14.73 25.01
N ALA A 62 22.14 -15.32 23.91
CA ALA A 62 22.49 -16.68 23.54
C ALA A 62 23.98 -16.83 23.14
N LEU A 63 24.55 -15.84 22.42
CA LEU A 63 25.92 -15.93 21.86
C LEU A 63 27.00 -15.30 22.75
N ARG A 64 26.62 -14.35 23.63
CA ARG A 64 27.50 -13.56 24.51
C ARG A 64 26.89 -13.35 25.89
N PRO A 65 26.52 -14.42 26.64
CA PRO A 65 25.77 -14.28 27.91
C PRO A 65 26.59 -13.53 28.98
N GLU A 66 27.91 -13.51 28.86
CA GLU A 66 28.78 -12.74 29.75
C GLU A 66 28.67 -11.22 29.59
N LYS A 67 28.19 -10.74 28.44
CA LYS A 67 27.98 -9.30 28.13
C LYS A 67 26.50 -8.93 28.19
N MET A 68 25.65 -9.73 27.54
CA MET A 68 24.20 -9.58 27.57
C MET A 68 23.61 -10.54 28.59
N THR A 69 23.60 -10.12 29.87
CA THR A 69 23.05 -10.91 30.97
C THR A 69 21.52 -11.03 30.86
N ASN A 70 20.94 -12.02 31.56
CA ASN A 70 19.48 -12.16 31.59
C ASN A 70 18.76 -10.92 32.12
N GLU A 71 19.35 -10.24 33.09
CA GLU A 71 18.81 -8.99 33.66
C GLU A 71 18.72 -7.87 32.59
N LYS A 72 19.79 -7.66 31.81
CA LYS A 72 19.81 -6.72 30.68
C LYS A 72 18.81 -7.12 29.59
N LEU A 73 18.78 -8.41 29.24
CA LEU A 73 17.87 -8.95 28.24
C LEU A 73 16.40 -8.67 28.59
N GLU A 74 15.98 -8.99 29.79
CA GLU A 74 14.57 -8.83 30.19
C GLU A 74 14.17 -7.35 30.19
N ALA A 75 15.02 -6.43 30.64
CA ALA A 75 14.75 -5.01 30.60
C ALA A 75 14.63 -4.48 29.14
N ILE A 76 15.53 -4.92 28.24
CA ILE A 76 15.45 -4.56 26.80
C ILE A 76 14.16 -5.12 26.18
N LYS A 77 13.79 -6.37 26.46
CA LYS A 77 12.57 -6.98 25.94
C LYS A 77 11.32 -6.19 26.32
N VAL A 78 11.19 -5.79 27.57
CA VAL A 78 10.04 -5.00 28.05
C VAL A 78 9.99 -3.64 27.35
N ALA A 79 11.12 -2.93 27.25
CA ALA A 79 11.18 -1.67 26.54
C ALA A 79 10.81 -1.79 25.04
N CYS A 80 11.29 -2.86 24.38
CA CYS A 80 10.94 -3.14 23.00
C CYS A 80 9.45 -3.48 22.82
N ASP A 81 8.86 -4.24 23.75
CA ASP A 81 7.43 -4.55 23.73
C ASP A 81 6.57 -3.28 23.89
N GLU A 82 7.00 -2.34 24.73
CA GLU A 82 6.35 -1.03 24.84
C GLU A 82 6.45 -0.20 23.56
N ILE A 83 7.60 -0.25 22.87
CA ILE A 83 7.79 0.38 21.54
C ILE A 83 6.86 -0.25 20.50
N MET A 84 6.84 -1.57 20.42
CA MET A 84 5.96 -2.29 19.48
C MET A 84 4.47 -2.04 19.75
N ALA A 85 4.10 -1.84 21.02
CA ALA A 85 2.75 -1.45 21.40
C ALA A 85 2.42 0.04 21.18
N GLY A 86 3.36 0.85 20.67
CA GLY A 86 3.19 2.28 20.44
C GLY A 86 3.17 3.16 21.71
N LYS A 87 3.45 2.59 22.88
CA LYS A 87 3.39 3.32 24.15
C LYS A 87 4.49 4.38 24.33
N LEU A 88 5.57 4.28 23.55
CA LEU A 88 6.72 5.16 23.64
C LEU A 88 6.87 6.07 22.41
N ASN A 89 5.85 6.18 21.54
CA ASN A 89 5.91 6.93 20.29
C ASN A 89 6.36 8.40 20.47
N ASP A 90 5.98 9.05 21.58
CA ASP A 90 6.36 10.43 21.89
C ASP A 90 7.87 10.62 22.13
N ASN A 91 8.65 9.53 22.16
CA ASN A 91 10.10 9.54 22.30
C ASN A 91 10.84 9.34 20.98
N PHE A 92 10.13 9.39 19.83
CA PHE A 92 10.69 9.25 18.49
C PHE A 92 10.37 10.48 17.62
N PRO A 93 11.02 11.66 17.94
CA PRO A 93 10.66 12.93 17.32
C PRO A 93 11.38 13.19 15.99
N LEU A 94 12.25 12.27 15.52
CA LEU A 94 13.17 12.57 14.44
C LEU A 94 12.46 12.66 13.09
N VAL A 95 12.93 13.59 12.28
CA VAL A 95 12.46 13.81 10.90
C VAL A 95 13.08 12.81 9.93
N VAL A 96 12.43 12.62 8.79
CA VAL A 96 12.93 11.82 7.65
C VAL A 96 14.23 12.43 7.08
N TRP A 97 14.31 13.76 7.08
CA TRP A 97 15.43 14.55 6.52
C TRP A 97 16.60 14.62 7.51
N GLN A 98 17.19 13.45 7.76
CA GLN A 98 18.35 13.22 8.65
C GLN A 98 19.51 12.61 7.86
N THR A 99 20.54 12.07 8.54
CA THR A 99 21.59 11.31 7.84
C THR A 99 21.01 10.17 7.03
N GLY A 100 21.44 10.04 5.80
CA GLY A 100 20.87 9.09 4.83
C GLY A 100 21.06 7.61 5.16
N SER A 101 21.94 7.28 6.11
CA SER A 101 22.11 5.93 6.67
C SER A 101 21.10 5.57 7.77
N GLY A 102 20.30 6.53 8.25
CA GLY A 102 19.37 6.32 9.35
C GLY A 102 20.01 6.19 10.73
N THR A 103 21.29 6.62 10.87
CA THR A 103 22.03 6.48 12.13
C THR A 103 21.32 7.15 13.31
N GLN A 104 20.74 8.34 13.12
CA GLN A 104 20.03 9.02 14.20
C GLN A 104 18.79 8.24 14.64
N SER A 105 18.03 7.63 13.74
CA SER A 105 16.90 6.79 14.09
C SER A 105 17.33 5.53 14.84
N ASN A 106 18.42 4.87 14.43
CA ASN A 106 18.99 3.76 15.18
C ASN A 106 19.42 4.18 16.59
N MET A 107 20.09 5.32 16.73
CA MET A 107 20.51 5.83 18.03
C MET A 107 19.32 6.29 18.89
N ASN A 108 18.30 6.87 18.29
CA ASN A 108 17.05 7.20 18.99
C ASN A 108 16.44 5.92 19.62
N ALA A 109 16.33 4.84 18.87
CA ALA A 109 15.86 3.56 19.41
C ALA A 109 16.77 3.05 20.52
N ASN A 110 18.09 3.07 20.33
CA ASN A 110 19.04 2.64 21.34
C ASN A 110 18.93 3.45 22.64
N GLU A 111 18.84 4.77 22.54
CA GLU A 111 18.73 5.67 23.70
C GLU A 111 17.42 5.47 24.45
N VAL A 112 16.29 5.37 23.73
CA VAL A 112 14.97 5.13 24.35
C VAL A 112 14.93 3.78 25.05
N ILE A 113 15.43 2.71 24.41
CA ILE A 113 15.46 1.37 24.99
C ILE A 113 16.36 1.32 26.23
N ALA A 114 17.57 1.88 26.15
CA ALA A 114 18.49 1.89 27.30
C ALA A 114 17.93 2.68 28.48
N ASN A 115 17.39 3.87 28.26
CA ASN A 115 16.84 4.70 29.32
C ASN A 115 15.56 4.07 29.91
N ARG A 116 14.67 3.51 29.08
CA ARG A 116 13.50 2.81 29.58
C ARG A 116 13.87 1.56 30.38
N GLY A 117 14.81 0.77 29.87
CA GLY A 117 15.32 -0.41 30.57
C GLY A 117 15.96 -0.05 31.91
N ASN A 118 16.73 1.02 31.98
CA ASN A 118 17.31 1.52 33.22
C ASN A 118 16.23 2.00 34.23
N GLN A 119 15.14 2.61 33.77
CA GLN A 119 13.98 2.90 34.63
C GLN A 119 13.31 1.63 35.19
N ILE A 120 13.17 0.59 34.36
CA ILE A 120 12.59 -0.70 34.76
C ILE A 120 13.44 -1.38 35.83
N LEU A 121 14.77 -1.28 35.68
CA LEU A 121 15.74 -1.89 36.61
C LEU A 121 15.99 -1.07 37.85
N ASP A 122 15.52 0.18 37.90
CA ASP A 122 15.84 1.17 38.95
C ASP A 122 17.36 1.33 39.16
N GLN A 123 18.13 1.16 38.07
CA GLN A 123 19.60 1.30 38.06
C GLN A 123 20.13 1.62 36.67
N LYS A 124 21.29 2.28 36.57
CA LYS A 124 21.95 2.59 35.32
C LYS A 124 22.85 1.43 34.85
N LEU A 125 22.23 0.37 34.32
CA LEU A 125 22.89 -0.86 33.87
C LEU A 125 23.09 -0.93 32.36
N LEU A 126 22.15 -0.36 31.58
CA LEU A 126 22.15 -0.43 30.11
C LEU A 126 22.80 0.81 29.51
N HIS A 127 23.67 0.59 28.52
CA HIS A 127 24.26 1.63 27.68
C HIS A 127 23.74 1.52 26.23
N PRO A 128 23.37 2.62 25.58
CA PRO A 128 22.79 2.58 24.22
C PRO A 128 23.70 1.89 23.19
N ASN A 129 25.01 2.18 23.18
CA ASN A 129 25.94 1.63 22.21
C ASN A 129 26.46 0.23 22.62
N ASP A 130 26.82 0.02 23.89
CA ASP A 130 27.52 -1.19 24.30
C ASP A 130 26.56 -2.38 24.50
N ASP A 131 25.32 -2.10 24.92
CA ASP A 131 24.31 -3.12 25.20
C ASP A 131 23.24 -3.19 24.11
N VAL A 132 22.50 -2.12 23.84
CA VAL A 132 21.37 -2.13 22.92
C VAL A 132 21.85 -2.28 21.47
N ASN A 133 22.99 -1.68 21.12
CA ASN A 133 23.58 -1.77 19.78
C ASN A 133 24.65 -2.88 19.64
N MET A 134 24.79 -3.77 20.63
CA MET A 134 25.79 -4.84 20.63
C MET A 134 25.70 -5.67 19.35
N SER A 135 26.84 -5.96 18.72
CA SER A 135 26.97 -6.73 17.46
C SER A 135 26.31 -6.11 16.23
N GLN A 136 26.01 -4.79 16.26
CA GLN A 136 25.27 -4.08 15.22
C GLN A 136 25.99 -2.82 14.77
N SER A 137 25.59 -2.29 13.62
CA SER A 137 25.86 -0.94 13.13
C SER A 137 24.54 -0.29 12.68
N SER A 138 24.46 1.04 12.61
CA SER A 138 23.33 1.69 11.95
C SER A 138 23.20 1.26 10.50
N ASN A 139 24.32 0.90 9.86
CA ASN A 139 24.36 0.55 8.44
C ASN A 139 23.64 -0.77 8.14
N ASP A 140 23.62 -1.73 9.06
CA ASP A 140 22.88 -2.98 8.91
C ASP A 140 21.53 -3.00 9.66
N THR A 141 21.35 -2.18 10.71
CA THR A 141 20.07 -2.11 11.44
C THR A 141 19.00 -1.38 10.67
N PHE A 142 19.30 -0.20 10.10
CA PHE A 142 18.27 0.58 9.41
C PHE A 142 17.69 -0.14 8.18
N PRO A 143 18.48 -0.72 7.26
CA PRO A 143 17.91 -1.49 6.15
C PRO A 143 17.17 -2.74 6.62
N THR A 144 17.56 -3.36 7.72
CA THR A 144 16.79 -4.46 8.35
C THR A 144 15.44 -3.96 8.85
N ALA A 145 15.38 -2.82 9.54
CA ALA A 145 14.12 -2.21 9.97
C ALA A 145 13.23 -1.84 8.77
N MET A 146 13.82 -1.37 7.66
CA MET A 146 13.08 -1.10 6.42
C MET A 146 12.37 -2.36 5.90
N HIS A 147 13.07 -3.49 5.81
CA HIS A 147 12.53 -4.75 5.34
C HIS A 147 11.44 -5.28 6.27
N ILE A 148 11.68 -5.27 7.59
CA ILE A 148 10.67 -5.69 8.58
C ILE A 148 9.40 -4.83 8.44
N ALA A 149 9.53 -3.51 8.40
CA ALA A 149 8.39 -2.60 8.27
C ALA A 149 7.63 -2.81 6.95
N ALA A 150 8.36 -3.00 5.84
CA ALA A 150 7.77 -3.25 4.52
C ALA A 150 6.96 -4.55 4.50
N VAL A 151 7.52 -5.66 4.98
CA VAL A 151 6.83 -6.95 5.05
C VAL A 151 5.55 -6.83 5.90
N LEU A 152 5.65 -6.26 7.10
CA LEU A 152 4.51 -6.16 8.01
C LEU A 152 3.39 -5.28 7.42
N VAL A 153 3.70 -4.16 6.79
CA VAL A 153 2.65 -3.30 6.20
C VAL A 153 2.00 -3.96 5.00
N LEU A 154 2.76 -4.68 4.17
CA LEU A 154 2.22 -5.37 3.00
C LEU A 154 1.34 -6.56 3.39
N GLU A 155 1.81 -7.45 4.28
CA GLU A 155 1.10 -8.67 4.65
C GLU A 155 -0.03 -8.43 5.63
N ASP A 156 0.17 -7.54 6.61
CA ASP A 156 -0.78 -7.40 7.72
C ASP A 156 -1.78 -6.25 7.52
N LYS A 157 -1.52 -5.34 6.54
CA LYS A 157 -2.41 -4.19 6.28
C LYS A 157 -2.90 -4.14 4.83
N LEU A 158 -1.99 -4.17 3.83
CA LEU A 158 -2.36 -3.94 2.44
C LEU A 158 -3.09 -5.15 1.84
N ILE A 159 -2.50 -6.34 1.91
CA ILE A 159 -3.14 -7.56 1.36
C ILE A 159 -4.53 -7.80 1.97
N PRO A 160 -4.74 -7.72 3.30
CA PRO A 160 -6.07 -7.85 3.86
C PRO A 160 -7.08 -6.82 3.35
N ALA A 161 -6.66 -5.56 3.17
CA ALA A 161 -7.53 -4.52 2.62
C ALA A 161 -7.99 -4.82 1.18
N VAL A 162 -7.07 -5.31 0.35
CA VAL A 162 -7.39 -5.74 -1.03
C VAL A 162 -8.32 -6.94 -1.01
N GLN A 163 -8.06 -7.92 -0.13
CA GLN A 163 -8.91 -9.11 0.00
C GLN A 163 -10.36 -8.78 0.42
N GLU A 164 -10.54 -7.85 1.36
CA GLU A 164 -11.86 -7.37 1.77
C GLU A 164 -12.65 -6.79 0.57
N LEU A 165 -11.99 -6.05 -0.33
CA LEU A 165 -12.62 -5.52 -1.54
C LEU A 165 -12.92 -6.61 -2.58
N ILE A 166 -12.02 -7.58 -2.75
CA ILE A 166 -12.25 -8.77 -3.59
C ILE A 166 -13.52 -9.51 -3.16
N ASP A 167 -13.67 -9.75 -1.85
CA ASP A 167 -14.83 -10.45 -1.29
C ASP A 167 -16.13 -9.66 -1.54
N THR A 168 -16.06 -8.33 -1.45
CA THR A 168 -17.18 -7.46 -1.81
C THR A 168 -17.55 -7.57 -3.29
N PHE A 169 -16.59 -7.54 -4.20
CA PHE A 169 -16.85 -7.66 -5.62
C PHE A 169 -17.39 -9.06 -5.98
N LYS A 170 -16.90 -10.11 -5.34
CA LYS A 170 -17.45 -11.46 -5.52
C LYS A 170 -18.94 -11.53 -5.17
N ARG A 171 -19.33 -10.95 -4.03
CA ARG A 171 -20.74 -10.83 -3.65
C ARG A 171 -21.55 -10.03 -4.68
N LEU A 172 -21.01 -8.91 -5.14
CA LEU A 172 -21.68 -8.08 -6.16
C LEU A 172 -21.81 -8.79 -7.50
N GLU A 173 -20.86 -9.64 -7.91
CA GLU A 173 -21.00 -10.50 -9.10
C GLU A 173 -22.21 -11.43 -8.98
N GLU A 174 -22.33 -12.12 -7.83
CA GLU A 174 -23.44 -13.05 -7.55
C GLU A 174 -24.79 -12.32 -7.54
N GLU A 175 -24.87 -11.16 -6.90
CA GLU A 175 -26.09 -10.34 -6.81
C GLU A 175 -26.55 -9.74 -8.15
N ASN A 176 -25.63 -9.58 -9.11
CA ASN A 176 -25.89 -8.96 -10.40
C ASN A 176 -25.81 -9.94 -11.58
N GLU A 177 -25.80 -11.25 -11.32
CA GLU A 177 -25.85 -12.27 -12.36
C GLU A 177 -27.14 -12.13 -13.19
N GLY A 178 -27.00 -12.20 -14.51
CA GLY A 178 -28.13 -12.09 -15.44
C GLY A 178 -28.55 -10.65 -15.79
N ILE A 179 -27.92 -9.61 -15.23
CA ILE A 179 -28.18 -8.22 -15.64
C ILE A 179 -27.31 -7.92 -16.85
N VAL A 180 -27.94 -7.75 -18.02
CA VAL A 180 -27.25 -7.40 -19.28
C VAL A 180 -27.27 -5.90 -19.48
N LYS A 181 -26.15 -5.34 -19.92
CA LYS A 181 -25.94 -3.92 -20.21
C LYS A 181 -25.09 -3.72 -21.46
N SER A 182 -25.04 -2.50 -21.96
CA SER A 182 -24.09 -2.13 -23.01
C SER A 182 -22.66 -2.21 -22.49
N GLY A 183 -21.78 -2.94 -23.16
CA GLY A 183 -20.35 -2.80 -22.99
C GLY A 183 -19.87 -1.49 -23.59
N ARG A 184 -18.69 -1.00 -23.19
CA ARG A 184 -18.08 0.21 -23.75
C ARG A 184 -16.60 -0.01 -23.98
N THR A 185 -16.15 0.40 -25.17
CA THR A 185 -14.75 0.53 -25.54
C THR A 185 -14.51 1.94 -26.07
N HIS A 186 -13.41 2.59 -25.72
CA HIS A 186 -13.16 4.00 -26.06
C HIS A 186 -14.24 4.98 -25.52
N LEU A 187 -14.97 4.61 -24.48
CA LEU A 187 -16.20 5.26 -23.99
C LEU A 187 -17.33 5.31 -25.02
N GLN A 188 -17.24 4.55 -26.11
CA GLN A 188 -18.30 4.39 -27.11
C GLN A 188 -19.08 3.10 -26.84
N ASP A 189 -20.34 3.09 -27.26
CA ASP A 189 -21.20 1.92 -27.15
C ASP A 189 -20.58 0.72 -27.90
N ALA A 190 -20.61 -0.43 -27.26
CA ALA A 190 -20.10 -1.68 -27.80
C ALA A 190 -21.15 -2.80 -27.64
N THR A 191 -20.74 -4.04 -27.88
CA THR A 191 -21.60 -5.21 -27.75
C THR A 191 -22.03 -5.43 -26.29
N PRO A 192 -23.14 -6.15 -26.04
CA PRO A 192 -23.63 -6.42 -24.70
C PRO A 192 -22.62 -7.19 -23.84
N ILE A 193 -22.68 -6.94 -22.54
CA ILE A 193 -22.00 -7.72 -21.50
C ILE A 193 -22.95 -7.89 -20.30
N LYS A 194 -22.68 -8.86 -19.42
CA LYS A 194 -23.32 -8.90 -18.11
C LYS A 194 -22.64 -7.92 -17.16
N PHE A 195 -23.39 -7.28 -16.28
CA PHE A 195 -22.79 -6.42 -15.24
C PHE A 195 -21.90 -7.22 -14.28
N SER A 196 -22.25 -8.47 -13.99
CA SER A 196 -21.40 -9.40 -13.27
C SER A 196 -20.04 -9.65 -13.96
N GLN A 197 -19.99 -9.69 -15.28
CA GLN A 197 -18.73 -9.82 -16.03
C GLN A 197 -17.85 -8.57 -15.90
N GLU A 198 -18.43 -7.36 -15.91
CA GLU A 198 -17.69 -6.11 -15.66
C GLU A 198 -17.08 -6.10 -14.26
N ILE A 199 -17.87 -6.47 -13.23
CA ILE A 199 -17.40 -6.60 -11.84
C ILE A 199 -16.31 -7.67 -11.71
N SER A 200 -16.46 -8.79 -12.40
CA SER A 200 -15.46 -9.88 -12.41
C SER A 200 -14.09 -9.41 -12.92
N GLY A 201 -14.10 -8.48 -13.89
CA GLY A 201 -12.88 -7.83 -14.36
C GLY A 201 -12.17 -7.02 -13.26
N TRP A 202 -12.93 -6.25 -12.48
CA TRP A 202 -12.39 -5.51 -11.33
C TRP A 202 -11.81 -6.46 -10.27
N ARG A 203 -12.55 -7.50 -9.92
CA ARG A 203 -12.10 -8.51 -8.95
C ARG A 203 -10.83 -9.21 -9.41
N SER A 204 -10.79 -9.63 -10.66
CA SER A 204 -9.64 -10.36 -11.22
C SER A 204 -8.36 -9.52 -11.23
N SER A 205 -8.44 -8.22 -11.51
CA SER A 205 -7.30 -7.30 -11.38
C SER A 205 -6.73 -7.32 -9.97
N LEU A 206 -7.57 -7.17 -8.95
CA LEU A 206 -7.15 -7.18 -7.55
C LEU A 206 -6.56 -8.53 -7.09
N GLU A 207 -7.10 -9.64 -7.58
CA GLU A 207 -6.53 -10.97 -7.32
C GLU A 207 -5.11 -11.10 -7.89
N LYS A 208 -4.89 -10.57 -9.09
CA LYS A 208 -3.56 -10.52 -9.71
C LYS A 208 -2.62 -9.59 -8.95
N ASP A 209 -3.10 -8.45 -8.48
CA ASP A 209 -2.31 -7.54 -7.66
C ASP A 209 -1.83 -8.19 -6.35
N ILE A 210 -2.68 -8.98 -5.68
CA ILE A 210 -2.24 -9.76 -4.50
C ILE A 210 -1.12 -10.74 -4.87
N GLU A 211 -1.22 -11.43 -6.02
CA GLU A 211 -0.16 -12.33 -6.49
C GLU A 211 1.16 -11.59 -6.73
N LEU A 212 1.11 -10.41 -7.37
CA LEU A 212 2.27 -9.57 -7.62
C LEU A 212 2.91 -9.09 -6.32
N ILE A 213 2.09 -8.59 -5.37
CA ILE A 213 2.57 -8.15 -4.06
C ILE A 213 3.23 -9.31 -3.32
N LYS A 214 2.61 -10.49 -3.24
CA LYS A 214 3.18 -11.66 -2.57
C LYS A 214 4.54 -12.06 -3.14
N ARG A 215 4.69 -12.08 -4.46
CA ARG A 215 5.98 -12.36 -5.11
C ARG A 215 7.03 -11.31 -4.79
N SER A 216 6.64 -10.06 -4.63
CA SER A 216 7.56 -8.97 -4.33
C SER A 216 7.99 -8.93 -2.86
N ILE A 217 7.28 -9.60 -1.97
CA ILE A 217 7.62 -9.72 -0.54
C ILE A 217 8.78 -10.71 -0.34
N GLU A 218 8.89 -11.77 -1.13
CA GLU A 218 9.88 -12.83 -0.94
C GLU A 218 11.32 -12.30 -0.75
N PRO A 219 11.86 -11.39 -1.60
CA PRO A 219 13.20 -10.85 -1.38
C PRO A 219 13.32 -9.97 -0.13
N LEU A 220 12.22 -9.38 0.36
CA LEU A 220 12.21 -8.55 1.56
C LEU A 220 12.42 -9.37 2.86
N TYR A 221 12.28 -10.69 2.84
CA TYR A 221 12.59 -11.53 3.99
C TYR A 221 14.09 -11.61 4.27
N GLU A 222 14.96 -11.26 3.33
CA GLU A 222 16.41 -11.24 3.53
C GLU A 222 16.83 -10.01 4.33
N LEU A 223 17.53 -10.23 5.47
CA LEU A 223 17.92 -9.18 6.40
C LEU A 223 19.41 -8.85 6.32
N ALA A 224 19.73 -7.56 6.27
CA ALA A 224 21.10 -7.05 6.26
C ALA A 224 21.85 -7.27 7.60
N LEU A 225 21.13 -7.43 8.70
CA LEU A 225 21.67 -7.50 10.05
C LEU A 225 22.71 -8.64 10.18
N GLY A 226 23.84 -8.32 10.79
CA GLY A 226 25.04 -9.16 10.84
C GLY A 226 26.14 -8.70 9.88
N GLY A 227 25.85 -7.81 8.92
CA GLY A 227 26.86 -7.19 8.05
C GLY A 227 27.71 -6.11 8.76
N THR A 228 27.16 -5.53 9.80
CA THR A 228 27.74 -4.43 10.57
C THR A 228 28.10 -3.20 9.72
N ALA A 229 29.30 -2.67 9.83
CA ALA A 229 29.67 -1.37 9.24
C ALA A 229 29.70 -1.36 7.69
N VAL A 230 30.24 -2.41 7.07
CA VAL A 230 30.52 -2.49 5.63
C VAL A 230 30.18 -3.83 4.99
N GLY A 231 29.57 -4.76 5.74
CA GLY A 231 29.17 -6.09 5.23
C GLY A 231 30.06 -7.25 5.69
N THR A 232 31.17 -6.96 6.38
CA THR A 232 32.16 -7.96 6.83
C THR A 232 31.82 -8.63 8.16
N GLY A 233 30.81 -8.13 8.89
CA GLY A 233 30.45 -8.65 10.21
C GLY A 233 31.42 -8.27 11.32
N LEU A 234 32.19 -7.19 11.18
CA LEU A 234 33.15 -6.74 12.15
C LEU A 234 32.52 -6.63 13.56
N ASN A 235 33.18 -7.23 14.56
CA ASN A 235 32.78 -7.24 15.98
C ASN A 235 31.48 -8.02 16.29
N ALA A 236 30.82 -8.64 15.33
CA ALA A 236 29.70 -9.54 15.57
C ALA A 236 30.15 -11.02 15.60
N PRO A 237 29.52 -11.89 16.41
CA PRO A 237 29.74 -13.35 16.30
C PRO A 237 29.33 -13.84 14.91
N ALA A 238 30.04 -14.83 14.38
CA ALA A 238 29.77 -15.40 13.04
C ALA A 238 28.33 -15.88 12.88
N ALA A 239 27.72 -16.45 13.92
CA ALA A 239 26.32 -16.91 13.91
C ALA A 239 25.29 -15.81 14.13
N PHE A 240 25.68 -14.55 14.34
CA PHE A 240 24.75 -13.48 14.72
C PHE A 240 23.68 -13.25 13.66
N GLY A 241 24.08 -13.15 12.37
CA GLY A 241 23.14 -12.87 11.28
C GLY A 241 22.02 -13.91 11.13
N GLU A 242 22.37 -15.20 11.19
CA GLU A 242 21.38 -16.29 11.11
C GLU A 242 20.47 -16.33 12.34
N THR A 243 21.07 -16.23 13.52
CA THR A 243 20.32 -16.34 14.78
C THR A 243 19.34 -15.17 14.94
N VAL A 244 19.77 -13.94 14.65
CA VAL A 244 18.91 -12.76 14.77
C VAL A 244 17.77 -12.76 13.75
N ALA A 245 18.01 -13.21 12.51
CA ALA A 245 16.96 -13.32 11.51
C ALA A 245 15.89 -14.34 11.94
N LYS A 246 16.30 -15.47 12.52
CA LYS A 246 15.38 -16.46 13.10
C LYS A 246 14.56 -15.87 14.25
N GLU A 247 15.19 -15.08 15.12
CA GLU A 247 14.46 -14.42 16.23
C GLU A 247 13.50 -13.36 15.74
N VAL A 248 13.83 -12.59 14.71
CA VAL A 248 12.86 -11.70 14.01
C VAL A 248 11.67 -12.51 13.51
N GLY A 249 11.94 -13.67 12.88
CA GLY A 249 10.88 -14.59 12.44
C GLY A 249 9.99 -15.09 13.59
N ASN A 250 10.59 -15.48 14.72
CA ASN A 250 9.85 -15.92 15.91
C ASN A 250 8.94 -14.81 16.48
N ILE A 251 9.40 -13.56 16.49
CA ILE A 251 8.64 -12.42 17.03
C ILE A 251 7.50 -12.03 16.09
N THR A 252 7.74 -12.05 14.79
CA THR A 252 6.77 -11.54 13.78
C THR A 252 5.85 -12.61 13.19
N GLY A 253 6.23 -13.89 13.31
CA GLY A 253 5.55 -14.99 12.63
C GLY A 253 5.82 -15.02 11.10
N LYS A 254 6.87 -14.32 10.62
CA LYS A 254 7.22 -14.23 9.20
C LYS A 254 8.54 -14.97 8.92
N PRO A 255 8.76 -15.49 7.69
CA PRO A 255 9.91 -16.34 7.37
C PRO A 255 11.18 -15.54 7.06
N PHE A 256 11.57 -14.62 7.95
CA PHE A 256 12.80 -13.85 7.78
C PHE A 256 14.04 -14.72 7.83
N ILE A 257 15.00 -14.43 6.95
CA ILE A 257 16.28 -15.09 6.83
C ILE A 257 17.43 -14.06 6.77
N THR A 258 18.64 -14.52 7.02
CA THR A 258 19.82 -13.66 6.85
C THR A 258 20.14 -13.52 5.36
N ALA A 259 20.44 -12.29 4.89
CA ALA A 259 20.81 -12.05 3.50
C ALA A 259 22.09 -12.84 3.15
N SER A 260 22.06 -13.46 1.99
CA SER A 260 23.17 -14.29 1.47
C SER A 260 24.43 -13.46 1.17
N ASN A 261 24.25 -12.18 0.82
CA ASN A 261 25.33 -11.23 0.56
C ASN A 261 25.10 -9.93 1.33
N LYS A 262 25.86 -9.71 2.39
CA LYS A 262 25.73 -8.51 3.24
C LYS A 262 26.18 -7.22 2.54
N PHE A 263 27.08 -7.30 1.58
CA PHE A 263 27.54 -6.13 0.80
C PHE A 263 26.40 -5.61 -0.09
N HIS A 264 25.65 -6.51 -0.75
CA HIS A 264 24.44 -6.18 -1.47
C HIS A 264 23.37 -5.59 -0.53
N ALA A 265 23.06 -6.26 0.57
CA ALA A 265 22.00 -5.88 1.48
C ALA A 265 22.19 -4.50 2.14
N LEU A 266 23.45 -4.05 2.33
CA LEU A 266 23.74 -2.71 2.84
C LEU A 266 23.56 -1.62 1.77
N THR A 267 23.88 -1.93 0.52
CA THR A 267 23.97 -0.94 -0.57
C THR A 267 22.75 -0.89 -1.44
N SER A 268 22.21 -2.02 -1.84
CA SER A 268 21.05 -2.09 -2.72
C SER A 268 19.73 -1.96 -1.97
N LYS A 269 18.72 -1.40 -2.64
CA LYS A 269 17.33 -1.29 -2.18
C LYS A 269 16.37 -1.73 -3.29
N ASP A 270 16.86 -2.59 -4.18
CA ASP A 270 16.12 -3.13 -5.33
C ASP A 270 14.89 -3.93 -4.92
N GLU A 271 14.94 -4.63 -3.78
CA GLU A 271 13.79 -5.35 -3.22
C GLU A 271 12.63 -4.39 -2.89
N LEU A 272 12.94 -3.21 -2.32
CA LEU A 272 11.94 -2.17 -2.05
C LEU A 272 11.40 -1.55 -3.35
N VAL A 273 12.24 -1.37 -4.36
CA VAL A 273 11.80 -0.89 -5.69
C VAL A 273 10.85 -1.90 -6.33
N PHE A 274 11.19 -3.18 -6.27
CA PHE A 274 10.33 -4.24 -6.81
C PHE A 274 8.99 -4.31 -6.10
N ALA A 275 8.98 -4.27 -4.77
CA ALA A 275 7.75 -4.30 -3.98
C ALA A 275 6.92 -3.01 -4.18
N HIS A 276 7.55 -1.83 -4.29
CA HIS A 276 6.83 -0.60 -4.60
C HIS A 276 6.22 -0.62 -6.01
N GLY A 277 6.91 -1.25 -6.96
CA GLY A 277 6.37 -1.50 -8.30
C GLY A 277 5.06 -2.31 -8.28
N ALA A 278 4.96 -3.30 -7.38
CA ALA A 278 3.72 -4.04 -7.18
C ALA A 278 2.61 -3.17 -6.55
N ILE A 279 2.95 -2.31 -5.58
CA ILE A 279 1.99 -1.33 -5.02
C ILE A 279 1.51 -0.37 -6.13
N LYS A 280 2.40 0.07 -7.02
CA LYS A 280 2.05 0.92 -8.15
C LYS A 280 1.10 0.22 -9.13
N ALA A 281 1.29 -1.09 -9.41
CA ALA A 281 0.36 -1.86 -10.22
C ALA A 281 -1.04 -1.85 -9.62
N LEU A 282 -1.17 -2.15 -8.33
CA LEU A 282 -2.42 -2.03 -7.58
C LEU A 282 -3.02 -0.62 -7.68
N ALA A 283 -2.20 0.43 -7.57
CA ALA A 283 -2.67 1.81 -7.70
C ALA A 283 -3.25 2.11 -9.10
N CYS A 284 -2.66 1.54 -10.17
CA CYS A 284 -3.19 1.66 -11.54
C CYS A 284 -4.56 0.99 -11.66
N ASP A 285 -4.73 -0.21 -11.12
CA ASP A 285 -5.99 -0.94 -11.17
C ASP A 285 -7.06 -0.29 -10.29
N MET A 286 -6.72 0.19 -9.11
CA MET A 286 -7.64 0.97 -8.27
C MET A 286 -8.07 2.29 -8.93
N MET A 287 -7.17 2.97 -9.65
CA MET A 287 -7.50 4.15 -10.48
C MET A 287 -8.55 3.79 -11.53
N LYS A 288 -8.35 2.68 -12.25
CA LYS A 288 -9.28 2.18 -13.27
C LYS A 288 -10.63 1.83 -12.66
N ILE A 289 -10.66 1.07 -11.58
CA ILE A 289 -11.89 0.64 -10.91
C ILE A 289 -12.68 1.86 -10.40
N ALA A 290 -12.02 2.78 -9.72
CA ALA A 290 -12.66 4.01 -9.21
C ALA A 290 -13.22 4.89 -10.35
N ASN A 291 -12.53 4.98 -11.48
CA ASN A 291 -13.02 5.71 -12.66
C ASN A 291 -14.23 5.01 -13.29
N ASP A 292 -14.23 3.69 -13.43
CA ASP A 292 -15.39 2.96 -13.95
C ASP A 292 -16.61 3.18 -13.07
N VAL A 293 -16.47 3.00 -11.75
CA VAL A 293 -17.57 3.24 -10.79
C VAL A 293 -18.09 4.68 -10.89
N ARG A 294 -17.20 5.65 -10.97
CA ARG A 294 -17.55 7.07 -11.10
C ARG A 294 -18.29 7.36 -12.41
N TRP A 295 -17.86 6.79 -13.54
CA TRP A 295 -18.53 6.92 -14.81
C TRP A 295 -19.91 6.27 -14.81
N LEU A 296 -20.02 5.03 -14.33
CA LEU A 296 -21.29 4.30 -14.26
C LEU A 296 -22.31 5.02 -13.37
N ALA A 297 -21.88 5.67 -12.28
CA ALA A 297 -22.72 6.42 -11.37
C ALA A 297 -22.98 7.87 -11.80
N SER A 298 -22.43 8.34 -12.92
CA SER A 298 -22.55 9.73 -13.37
C SER A 298 -23.99 10.13 -13.68
N GLY A 299 -24.36 11.34 -13.36
CA GLY A 299 -25.69 11.87 -13.64
C GLY A 299 -26.27 12.63 -12.44
N PRO A 300 -27.52 12.34 -12.00
CA PRO A 300 -28.32 11.12 -12.24
C PRO A 300 -29.13 11.08 -13.55
N ARG A 301 -29.34 12.22 -14.25
CA ARG A 301 -30.18 12.26 -15.47
C ARG A 301 -29.37 12.44 -16.75
N ASP A 302 -28.35 13.31 -16.73
CA ASP A 302 -27.57 13.70 -17.92
C ASP A 302 -26.27 12.88 -18.09
N GLY A 303 -26.02 11.90 -17.21
CA GLY A 303 -24.90 10.98 -17.28
C GLY A 303 -25.32 9.55 -17.58
N LEU A 304 -24.39 8.58 -17.35
CA LEU A 304 -24.68 7.18 -17.60
C LEU A 304 -25.76 6.62 -16.67
N GLY A 305 -25.67 6.90 -15.37
CA GLY A 305 -26.68 6.55 -14.38
C GLY A 305 -26.99 5.06 -14.28
N GLU A 306 -26.04 4.19 -14.63
CA GLU A 306 -26.23 2.72 -14.68
C GLU A 306 -26.10 2.05 -13.33
N ILE A 307 -25.48 2.73 -12.36
CA ILE A 307 -25.39 2.25 -10.97
C ILE A 307 -25.74 3.36 -9.98
N PHE A 308 -26.18 2.95 -8.81
CA PHE A 308 -26.27 3.80 -7.63
C PHE A 308 -25.12 3.48 -6.70
N ILE A 309 -24.56 4.51 -6.07
CA ILE A 309 -23.57 4.43 -5.00
C ILE A 309 -24.09 5.10 -3.74
N PRO A 310 -23.56 4.78 -2.54
CA PRO A 310 -23.99 5.43 -1.29
C PRO A 310 -23.79 6.94 -1.31
N GLU A 311 -24.76 7.63 -0.74
CA GLU A 311 -24.72 9.07 -0.49
C GLU A 311 -24.10 9.30 0.89
N ASN A 312 -22.86 9.77 0.96
CA ASN A 312 -22.13 9.90 2.22
C ASN A 312 -22.15 11.33 2.78
N GLU A 313 -22.30 12.33 1.89
CA GLU A 313 -22.18 13.74 2.25
C GLU A 313 -22.83 14.66 1.19
N PRO A 314 -23.24 15.88 1.54
CA PRO A 314 -23.69 16.88 0.56
C PRO A 314 -22.58 17.21 -0.44
N GLY A 315 -22.86 17.11 -1.74
CA GLY A 315 -21.88 17.27 -2.81
C GLY A 315 -21.65 18.70 -3.28
N SER A 316 -22.42 19.68 -2.78
CA SER A 316 -22.32 21.07 -3.24
C SER A 316 -22.87 22.06 -2.21
N SER A 317 -22.19 23.20 -2.07
CA SER A 317 -22.65 24.31 -1.23
C SER A 317 -23.78 25.17 -1.87
N ILE A 318 -23.99 25.04 -3.19
CA ILE A 318 -24.95 25.86 -3.95
C ILE A 318 -25.95 25.06 -4.78
N MET A 319 -25.77 23.74 -4.92
CA MET A 319 -26.68 22.86 -5.67
C MET A 319 -27.28 21.81 -4.71
N PRO A 320 -28.48 22.09 -4.14
CA PRO A 320 -29.09 21.16 -3.20
C PRO A 320 -29.39 19.81 -3.85
N GLY A 321 -29.08 18.72 -3.12
CA GLY A 321 -29.33 17.36 -3.60
C GLY A 321 -28.25 16.80 -4.54
N LYS A 322 -27.18 17.56 -4.84
CA LYS A 322 -26.05 17.03 -5.60
C LYS A 322 -25.20 16.13 -4.71
N VAL A 323 -24.96 14.91 -5.17
CA VAL A 323 -24.07 13.93 -4.52
C VAL A 323 -22.90 13.63 -5.46
N ASN A 324 -21.69 13.66 -4.92
CA ASN A 324 -20.46 13.40 -5.69
C ASN A 324 -19.91 12.01 -5.38
N PRO A 325 -19.18 11.38 -6.30
CA PRO A 325 -18.50 10.09 -6.08
C PRO A 325 -17.17 10.28 -5.31
N THR A 326 -17.24 10.88 -4.11
CA THR A 326 -16.07 11.38 -3.36
C THR A 326 -15.09 10.27 -2.95
N GLN A 327 -15.58 9.05 -2.70
CA GLN A 327 -14.71 7.91 -2.43
C GLN A 327 -13.87 7.51 -3.66
N CYS A 328 -14.44 7.59 -4.85
CA CYS A 328 -13.70 7.37 -6.10
C CYS A 328 -12.63 8.44 -6.31
N GLU A 329 -12.96 9.70 -6.00
CA GLU A 329 -12.02 10.82 -6.11
C GLU A 329 -10.84 10.64 -5.14
N ALA A 330 -11.11 10.27 -3.89
CA ALA A 330 -10.08 10.01 -2.89
C ALA A 330 -9.12 8.88 -3.33
N VAL A 331 -9.65 7.76 -3.82
CA VAL A 331 -8.85 6.65 -4.35
C VAL A 331 -7.95 7.10 -5.50
N THR A 332 -8.47 7.87 -6.45
CA THR A 332 -7.68 8.34 -7.60
C THR A 332 -6.57 9.30 -7.18
N MET A 333 -6.80 10.16 -6.18
CA MET A 333 -5.74 11.02 -5.62
C MET A 333 -4.67 10.22 -4.89
N VAL A 334 -5.03 9.20 -4.12
CA VAL A 334 -4.06 8.30 -3.48
C VAL A 334 -3.24 7.54 -4.54
N ALA A 335 -3.87 7.06 -5.60
CA ALA A 335 -3.16 6.39 -6.70
C ALA A 335 -2.12 7.32 -7.36
N VAL A 336 -2.44 8.59 -7.59
CA VAL A 336 -1.48 9.59 -8.09
C VAL A 336 -0.31 9.76 -7.13
N GLN A 337 -0.57 9.85 -5.82
CA GLN A 337 0.49 9.97 -4.80
C GLN A 337 1.43 8.77 -4.82
N VAL A 338 0.88 7.54 -4.91
CA VAL A 338 1.68 6.30 -5.01
C VAL A 338 2.57 6.31 -6.26
N MET A 339 2.05 6.75 -7.41
CA MET A 339 2.83 6.86 -8.64
C MET A 339 3.98 7.88 -8.50
N GLY A 340 3.75 9.00 -7.81
CA GLY A 340 4.80 9.97 -7.51
C GLY A 340 5.86 9.40 -6.56
N ASN A 341 5.45 8.70 -5.52
CA ASN A 341 6.34 8.05 -4.56
C ASN A 341 7.22 6.95 -5.22
N ASP A 342 6.72 6.27 -6.25
CA ASP A 342 7.49 5.27 -7.00
C ASP A 342 8.76 5.85 -7.62
N VAL A 343 8.68 7.07 -8.14
CA VAL A 343 9.83 7.79 -8.65
C VAL A 343 10.83 8.09 -7.52
N ALA A 344 10.34 8.56 -6.38
CA ALA A 344 11.20 8.86 -5.22
C ALA A 344 11.90 7.60 -4.69
N VAL A 345 11.19 6.47 -4.59
CA VAL A 345 11.76 5.17 -4.16
C VAL A 345 12.83 4.70 -5.13
N GLY A 346 12.56 4.70 -6.45
CA GLY A 346 13.51 4.29 -7.47
C GLY A 346 14.77 5.16 -7.51
N MET A 347 14.61 6.49 -7.44
CA MET A 347 15.73 7.43 -7.41
C MET A 347 16.58 7.24 -6.14
N ALA A 348 15.96 7.12 -4.97
CA ALA A 348 16.67 6.88 -3.72
C ALA A 348 17.45 5.54 -3.73
N ALA A 349 16.84 4.48 -4.25
CA ALA A 349 17.50 3.18 -4.38
C ALA A 349 18.72 3.22 -5.29
N SER A 350 18.73 4.05 -6.33
CA SER A 350 19.83 4.19 -7.30
C SER A 350 21.08 4.90 -6.74
N GLN A 351 21.02 5.46 -5.52
CA GLN A 351 22.06 6.32 -4.94
C GLN A 351 23.04 5.58 -3.99
N GLY A 352 23.13 4.25 -4.09
CA GLY A 352 24.15 3.48 -3.39
C GLY A 352 25.56 3.80 -3.91
N ASN A 353 26.51 4.04 -2.98
CA ASN A 353 27.90 4.28 -3.32
C ASN A 353 28.79 3.37 -2.47
N PHE A 354 29.58 2.52 -3.13
CA PHE A 354 30.42 1.52 -2.48
C PHE A 354 29.58 0.65 -1.53
N GLU A 355 29.86 0.63 -0.24
CA GLU A 355 29.29 -0.29 0.73
C GLU A 355 28.03 0.24 1.44
N LEU A 356 27.46 1.40 1.02
CA LEU A 356 26.28 1.94 1.68
C LEU A 356 25.40 2.77 0.74
N ASN A 357 24.08 2.68 0.93
CA ASN A 357 23.12 3.64 0.43
C ASN A 357 22.79 4.68 1.52
N VAL A 358 22.88 5.98 1.20
CA VAL A 358 22.60 7.07 2.14
C VAL A 358 21.33 7.87 1.78
N PHE A 359 20.35 7.21 1.17
CA PHE A 359 19.01 7.72 0.87
C PHE A 359 17.91 6.84 1.50
N MET A 360 18.27 6.03 2.49
CA MET A 360 17.36 5.06 3.10
C MET A 360 16.14 5.68 3.78
N PRO A 361 16.24 6.79 4.56
CA PRO A 361 15.07 7.40 5.19
C PRO A 361 13.99 7.84 4.19
N VAL A 362 14.38 8.56 3.12
CA VAL A 362 13.42 9.00 2.09
C VAL A 362 12.85 7.83 1.29
N CYS A 363 13.65 6.79 1.04
CA CYS A 363 13.20 5.56 0.37
C CYS A 363 12.05 4.90 1.14
N ILE A 364 12.29 4.60 2.41
CA ILE A 364 11.30 3.89 3.23
C ILE A 364 10.09 4.76 3.60
N TYR A 365 10.27 6.06 3.78
CA TYR A 365 9.16 6.99 4.02
C TYR A 365 8.13 6.94 2.89
N ASN A 366 8.59 7.08 1.64
CA ASN A 366 7.71 7.04 0.47
C ASN A 366 7.09 5.66 0.26
N PHE A 367 7.84 4.58 0.51
CA PHE A 367 7.34 3.22 0.45
C PHE A 367 6.18 2.99 1.44
N LEU A 368 6.40 3.29 2.70
CA LEU A 368 5.41 3.08 3.77
C LEU A 368 4.20 3.99 3.61
N GLN A 369 4.40 5.25 3.18
CA GLN A 369 3.28 6.15 2.86
C GLN A 369 2.39 5.53 1.78
N SER A 370 2.98 5.00 0.70
CA SER A 370 2.24 4.38 -0.40
C SER A 370 1.43 3.17 0.07
N ALA A 371 2.05 2.25 0.79
CA ALA A 371 1.40 1.04 1.27
C ALA A 371 0.26 1.34 2.25
N ARG A 372 0.48 2.27 3.20
CA ARG A 372 -0.51 2.69 4.18
C ARG A 372 -1.69 3.39 3.52
N LEU A 373 -1.43 4.43 2.72
CA LEU A 373 -2.50 5.20 2.07
C LEU A 373 -3.33 4.31 1.15
N MET A 374 -2.71 3.39 0.42
CA MET A 374 -3.43 2.47 -0.46
C MET A 374 -4.33 1.52 0.35
N ALA A 375 -3.84 0.95 1.44
CA ALA A 375 -4.64 0.09 2.32
C ALA A 375 -5.84 0.84 2.92
N GLU A 376 -5.62 2.06 3.40
CA GLU A 376 -6.67 2.91 3.99
C GLU A 376 -7.69 3.36 2.93
N ALA A 377 -7.24 3.77 1.74
CA ALA A 377 -8.11 4.18 0.64
C ALA A 377 -9.00 3.03 0.15
N ILE A 378 -8.44 1.82 0.02
CA ILE A 378 -9.19 0.62 -0.38
C ILE A 378 -10.26 0.28 0.67
N ARG A 379 -9.94 0.31 1.96
CA ARG A 379 -10.92 0.06 3.02
C ARG A 379 -12.00 1.14 3.06
N SER A 380 -11.62 2.41 2.91
CA SER A 380 -12.59 3.52 2.85
C SER A 380 -13.52 3.38 1.66
N PHE A 381 -12.99 3.12 0.47
CA PHE A 381 -13.75 2.87 -0.74
C PHE A 381 -14.66 1.64 -0.60
N ASN A 382 -14.14 0.54 -0.06
CA ASN A 382 -14.95 -0.66 0.18
C ASN A 382 -16.15 -0.35 1.08
N LYS A 383 -15.89 0.19 2.26
CA LYS A 383 -16.89 0.47 3.30
C LYS A 383 -17.92 1.50 2.87
N ASN A 384 -17.50 2.58 2.23
CA ASN A 384 -18.34 3.75 1.97
C ASN A 384 -18.84 3.88 0.54
N CYS A 385 -18.39 2.99 -0.38
CA CYS A 385 -18.81 2.98 -1.77
C CYS A 385 -19.15 1.56 -2.26
N ALA A 386 -18.17 0.66 -2.35
CA ALA A 386 -18.31 -0.61 -3.05
C ALA A 386 -19.41 -1.50 -2.47
N VAL A 387 -19.50 -1.64 -1.14
CA VAL A 387 -20.53 -2.47 -0.48
C VAL A 387 -21.96 -2.05 -0.80
N GLY A 388 -22.18 -0.80 -1.21
CA GLY A 388 -23.47 -0.22 -1.49
C GLY A 388 -23.77 -0.01 -2.98
N ILE A 389 -22.92 -0.49 -3.89
CA ILE A 389 -23.18 -0.43 -5.33
C ILE A 389 -24.44 -1.23 -5.67
N LYS A 390 -25.34 -0.61 -6.41
CA LYS A 390 -26.59 -1.24 -6.90
C LYS A 390 -26.78 -0.95 -8.38
N ALA A 391 -27.14 -1.96 -9.15
CA ALA A 391 -27.49 -1.79 -10.56
C ALA A 391 -28.78 -0.95 -10.71
N ASN A 392 -28.75 0.05 -11.58
CA ASN A 392 -29.95 0.69 -12.12
C ASN A 392 -30.43 -0.12 -13.34
N LYS A 393 -31.19 -1.18 -13.04
CA LYS A 393 -31.63 -2.14 -14.07
C LYS A 393 -32.41 -1.48 -15.19
N GLU A 394 -33.27 -0.53 -14.86
CA GLU A 394 -34.07 0.21 -15.86
C GLU A 394 -33.17 1.02 -16.80
N LYS A 395 -32.18 1.73 -16.27
CA LYS A 395 -31.25 2.52 -17.08
C LYS A 395 -30.33 1.63 -17.92
N MET A 396 -29.83 0.52 -17.36
CA MET A 396 -29.04 -0.46 -18.10
C MET A 396 -29.84 -1.06 -19.25
N HIS A 397 -31.07 -1.47 -19.01
CA HIS A 397 -31.97 -2.00 -20.04
C HIS A 397 -32.27 -0.95 -21.11
N HIS A 398 -32.61 0.28 -20.72
CA HIS A 398 -32.88 1.39 -21.64
C HIS A 398 -31.66 1.66 -22.53
N ASN A 399 -30.46 1.82 -21.95
CA ASN A 399 -29.24 2.08 -22.70
C ASN A 399 -28.91 0.92 -23.65
N LEU A 400 -29.05 -0.31 -23.21
CA LEU A 400 -28.84 -1.51 -24.03
C LEU A 400 -29.72 -1.47 -25.27
N HIS A 401 -31.02 -1.33 -25.10
CA HIS A 401 -31.99 -1.43 -26.21
C HIS A 401 -31.97 -0.23 -27.17
N ASN A 402 -31.39 0.89 -26.74
CA ASN A 402 -31.14 2.05 -27.61
C ASN A 402 -29.78 2.01 -28.33
N SER A 403 -28.90 1.07 -27.98
CA SER A 403 -27.59 0.95 -28.63
C SER A 403 -27.71 0.44 -30.04
N LEU A 404 -27.19 1.23 -30.98
CA LEU A 404 -27.11 0.82 -32.40
C LEU A 404 -26.10 -0.33 -32.62
N MET A 405 -25.20 -0.58 -31.68
CA MET A 405 -24.20 -1.68 -31.75
C MET A 405 -24.84 -3.07 -31.61
N LEU A 406 -26.07 -3.13 -31.12
CA LEU A 406 -26.88 -4.37 -31.14
C LEU A 406 -27.13 -4.91 -32.55
N VAL A 407 -26.97 -4.10 -33.58
CA VAL A 407 -27.06 -4.56 -34.98
C VAL A 407 -26.13 -5.76 -35.26
N THR A 408 -25.08 -5.92 -34.48
CA THR A 408 -24.16 -7.06 -34.59
C THR A 408 -24.87 -8.40 -34.44
N ALA A 409 -25.97 -8.47 -33.67
CA ALA A 409 -26.84 -9.68 -33.58
C ALA A 409 -27.48 -10.04 -34.93
N LEU A 410 -27.68 -9.08 -35.80
CA LEU A 410 -28.30 -9.31 -37.12
C LEU A 410 -27.30 -9.76 -38.19
N ASN A 411 -25.99 -9.65 -37.96
CA ASN A 411 -24.97 -10.03 -38.96
C ASN A 411 -25.13 -11.41 -39.55
N PRO A 412 -25.50 -12.49 -38.79
CA PRO A 412 -25.74 -13.82 -39.33
C PRO A 412 -26.92 -13.88 -40.32
N TYR A 413 -27.86 -12.96 -40.21
CA TYR A 413 -29.12 -12.99 -40.96
C TYR A 413 -29.12 -12.05 -42.18
N ILE A 414 -28.54 -10.89 -42.06
CA ILE A 414 -28.58 -9.84 -43.09
C ILE A 414 -27.19 -9.50 -43.68
N GLY A 415 -26.12 -10.00 -43.04
CA GLY A 415 -24.74 -9.71 -43.44
C GLY A 415 -24.24 -8.33 -42.95
N TYR A 416 -22.92 -8.17 -42.87
CA TYR A 416 -22.26 -6.97 -42.32
C TYR A 416 -22.61 -5.68 -43.09
N GLU A 417 -22.66 -5.70 -44.43
CA GLU A 417 -22.96 -4.50 -45.22
C GLU A 417 -24.39 -3.98 -45.00
N ASN A 418 -25.36 -4.91 -44.89
CA ASN A 418 -26.75 -4.51 -44.64
C ASN A 418 -26.95 -4.08 -43.19
N ALA A 419 -26.26 -4.69 -42.24
CA ALA A 419 -26.21 -4.22 -40.85
C ALA A 419 -25.66 -2.79 -40.76
N ALA A 420 -24.58 -2.49 -41.50
CA ALA A 420 -24.04 -1.13 -41.58
C ALA A 420 -25.02 -0.10 -42.17
N LYS A 421 -25.80 -0.51 -43.22
CA LYS A 421 -26.86 0.36 -43.78
C LYS A 421 -27.99 0.58 -42.75
N THR A 422 -28.40 -0.45 -42.01
CA THR A 422 -29.41 -0.36 -40.96
C THR A 422 -29.00 0.64 -39.89
N VAL A 423 -27.76 0.56 -39.37
CA VAL A 423 -27.23 1.52 -38.38
C VAL A 423 -27.23 2.94 -38.93
N LYS A 424 -26.75 3.15 -40.16
CA LYS A 424 -26.70 4.49 -40.79
C LYS A 424 -28.09 5.10 -40.91
N LEU A 425 -29.08 4.30 -41.30
CA LEU A 425 -30.45 4.77 -41.41
C LEU A 425 -31.05 5.08 -40.03
N ALA A 426 -30.88 4.16 -39.08
CA ALA A 426 -31.37 4.34 -37.72
C ALA A 426 -30.79 5.60 -37.08
N PHE A 427 -29.49 5.81 -37.17
CA PHE A 427 -28.82 7.00 -36.63
C PHE A 427 -29.27 8.30 -37.31
N LYS A 428 -29.36 8.31 -38.66
CA LYS A 428 -29.73 9.49 -39.42
C LYS A 428 -31.14 9.98 -39.14
N ASN A 429 -32.08 9.03 -38.99
CA ASN A 429 -33.51 9.31 -38.86
C ASN A 429 -33.99 9.27 -37.40
N ASP A 430 -33.09 8.97 -36.45
CA ASP A 430 -33.41 8.81 -35.02
C ASP A 430 -34.53 7.77 -34.80
N ILE A 431 -34.42 6.61 -35.45
CA ILE A 431 -35.36 5.51 -35.39
C ILE A 431 -34.67 4.25 -34.84
N SER A 432 -35.46 3.27 -34.39
CA SER A 432 -34.93 2.00 -33.87
C SER A 432 -34.26 1.16 -34.97
N LEU A 433 -33.38 0.24 -34.56
CA LEU A 433 -32.80 -0.77 -35.47
C LEU A 433 -33.89 -1.60 -36.17
N LYS A 434 -34.99 -1.90 -35.49
CA LYS A 434 -36.11 -2.64 -36.05
C LYS A 434 -36.77 -1.85 -37.19
N GLU A 435 -37.14 -0.61 -36.94
CA GLU A 435 -37.75 0.27 -37.94
C GLU A 435 -36.83 0.43 -39.16
N ALA A 436 -35.55 0.72 -38.93
CA ALA A 436 -34.60 0.85 -40.03
C ALA A 436 -34.40 -0.43 -40.86
N CYS A 437 -34.32 -1.58 -40.18
CA CYS A 437 -34.15 -2.88 -40.83
C CYS A 437 -35.37 -3.26 -41.69
N VAL A 438 -36.57 -2.97 -41.20
CA VAL A 438 -37.84 -3.22 -41.92
C VAL A 438 -37.98 -2.25 -43.09
N GLU A 439 -37.69 -0.95 -42.91
CA GLU A 439 -37.73 0.07 -43.97
C GLU A 439 -36.81 -0.28 -45.13
N LEU A 440 -35.62 -0.81 -44.83
CA LEU A 440 -34.67 -1.27 -45.83
C LEU A 440 -35.04 -2.61 -46.48
N GLY A 441 -36.10 -3.26 -45.97
CA GLY A 441 -36.59 -4.54 -46.52
C GLY A 441 -35.67 -5.72 -46.25
N PHE A 442 -34.80 -5.65 -45.22
CA PHE A 442 -33.87 -6.75 -44.87
C PHE A 442 -34.52 -7.85 -44.08
N LEU A 443 -35.44 -7.51 -43.15
CA LEU A 443 -36.25 -8.47 -42.38
C LEU A 443 -37.70 -7.97 -42.24
N THR A 444 -38.63 -8.89 -42.04
CA THR A 444 -39.99 -8.53 -41.60
C THR A 444 -39.99 -8.20 -40.09
N PRO A 445 -40.98 -7.45 -39.58
CA PRO A 445 -41.08 -7.18 -38.16
C PRO A 445 -41.06 -8.46 -37.29
N GLU A 446 -41.80 -9.52 -37.73
CA GLU A 446 -41.89 -10.81 -37.04
C GLU A 446 -40.53 -11.53 -37.03
N LYS A 447 -39.83 -11.52 -38.18
CA LYS A 447 -38.51 -12.15 -38.29
C LYS A 447 -37.44 -11.38 -37.49
N PHE A 448 -37.53 -10.05 -37.42
CA PHE A 448 -36.68 -9.28 -36.56
C PHE A 448 -36.82 -9.67 -35.08
N ASP A 449 -38.06 -9.73 -34.59
CA ASP A 449 -38.34 -10.10 -33.19
C ASP A 449 -37.92 -11.55 -32.88
N GLU A 450 -37.99 -12.44 -33.88
CA GLU A 450 -37.56 -13.85 -33.74
C GLU A 450 -36.02 -14.00 -33.57
N VAL A 451 -35.24 -13.09 -34.15
CA VAL A 451 -33.77 -13.25 -34.22
C VAL A 451 -32.98 -12.23 -33.38
N PHE A 452 -33.65 -11.23 -32.81
CA PHE A 452 -33.00 -10.15 -32.13
C PHE A 452 -33.14 -10.26 -30.58
N HIS A 453 -32.18 -10.96 -29.98
CA HIS A 453 -32.14 -11.23 -28.54
C HIS A 453 -30.81 -10.71 -27.96
N PRO A 454 -30.71 -9.40 -27.58
CA PRO A 454 -29.48 -8.83 -27.04
C PRO A 454 -28.95 -9.56 -25.81
N GLU A 455 -29.85 -10.12 -24.99
CA GLU A 455 -29.52 -10.84 -23.77
C GLU A 455 -28.79 -12.18 -24.04
N GLU A 456 -28.90 -12.71 -25.26
CA GLU A 456 -28.22 -13.94 -25.66
C GLU A 456 -26.85 -13.71 -26.28
N MET A 457 -26.43 -12.44 -26.40
CA MET A 457 -25.11 -12.06 -26.97
C MET A 457 -23.96 -12.15 -25.97
N VAL A 458 -24.20 -12.55 -24.70
CA VAL A 458 -23.27 -12.54 -23.58
C VAL A 458 -22.95 -13.93 -23.06
#